data_353d44bc1af80415621fb9e341f91029
#
_entry.id   353d44bc1af80415621fb9e341f91029
#
_cell.length_a   1.000
_cell.length_b   1.000
_cell.length_c   1.000
_cell.angle_alpha   90.00
_cell.angle_beta   90.00
_cell.angle_gamma   90.00
#
_symmetry.space_group_name_H-M   'P 1'
#
loop_
_entity.id
_entity.type
_entity.pdbx_description
1 polymer ?
#
loop_
_entity_poly.entity_id
_entity_poly.type
_entity_poly.pdbx_seq_one_letter_code
_entity_poly.pdbx_strand_id
1 'polypeptide(L)'
;MRASDTYTESLFTMSKLEDFIPQSHPLRPIRKMVNEALAHLEGFLTSMYAAQSQGGRPAIAPEKLLRAMLLQVFYSIRSERQLMEQTQYNLLYRWFIGLAMDDPVWVPTVFTKNRARLLEHDAVIELFNEVLMLAERRGLLSGEHFSVDGTLIQAWASHKSFVRKDGSDQDGDDFKGKPRSNDTHASSTDGDARLYRKGNTGSELRYMGHTLSDNRHGIASAVVTIADGHAEREAAKAMINDAVQANNDPEATITLGADKGYDARAFIDALTDMKVIPHVAQNTSGRRSAVPDEIANTEGYSISQQKRKLIEQGFGWAKTIGNMRQVMVRGLQKVDQMFVLTMAAYNLTRMRTLGQLRPKAAQ
;
A
#
# COMPACT_ATOMS: atom_id res chain seq x y z
N MET A 1 -0.50 11.18 -50.34
CA MET A 1 -1.20 12.48 -50.33
C MET A 1 -1.18 13.02 -48.91
N ARG A 2 -0.67 14.22 -48.68
CA ARG A 2 -0.67 14.87 -47.36
C ARG A 2 -2.08 15.36 -47.06
N ALA A 3 -2.69 14.95 -45.90
CA ALA A 3 -3.93 15.52 -45.44
C ALA A 3 -3.76 16.99 -45.07
N SER A 4 -4.76 17.83 -45.30
CA SER A 4 -4.78 19.21 -44.82
C SER A 4 -4.93 19.25 -43.31
N ASP A 5 -4.20 20.14 -42.65
CA ASP A 5 -4.36 20.43 -41.21
C ASP A 5 -5.59 21.35 -41.05
N THR A 6 -6.76 20.73 -40.80
CA THR A 6 -8.00 21.47 -40.58
C THR A 6 -8.47 21.27 -39.14
N TYR A 7 -8.78 22.37 -38.49
CA TYR A 7 -9.33 22.40 -37.14
C TYR A 7 -10.84 22.70 -37.18
N THR A 8 -11.62 21.88 -36.51
CA THR A 8 -13.06 22.11 -36.36
C THR A 8 -13.40 22.21 -34.89
N GLU A 9 -13.89 23.35 -34.45
CA GLU A 9 -14.40 23.56 -33.10
C GLU A 9 -15.86 23.16 -33.03
N SER A 10 -16.16 22.17 -32.19
CA SER A 10 -17.53 21.72 -31.95
C SER A 10 -18.08 22.33 -30.67
N LEU A 11 -19.18 23.04 -30.76
CA LEU A 11 -19.89 23.62 -29.60
C LEU A 11 -20.60 22.59 -28.72
N PHE A 12 -20.95 21.43 -29.28
CA PHE A 12 -21.72 20.38 -28.58
C PHE A 12 -21.15 19.00 -28.87
N THR A 13 -21.16 18.14 -27.85
CA THR A 13 -20.97 16.70 -28.02
C THR A 13 -22.18 15.95 -27.42
N MET A 14 -22.69 14.98 -28.16
CA MET A 14 -23.80 14.11 -27.72
C MET A 14 -23.31 12.74 -27.25
N SER A 15 -22.02 12.52 -27.14
CA SER A 15 -21.42 11.26 -26.69
C SER A 15 -21.29 11.22 -25.18
N LYS A 16 -21.59 10.06 -24.58
CA LYS A 16 -21.35 9.83 -23.15
C LYS A 16 -19.85 9.67 -22.90
N LEU A 17 -19.40 10.09 -21.72
CA LEU A 17 -18.00 9.93 -21.31
C LEU A 17 -17.54 8.46 -21.37
N GLU A 18 -18.47 7.54 -21.11
CA GLU A 18 -18.27 6.09 -21.20
C GLU A 18 -17.84 5.65 -22.62
N ASP A 19 -18.32 6.32 -23.65
CA ASP A 19 -18.05 5.95 -25.05
C ASP A 19 -16.66 6.35 -25.52
N PHE A 20 -16.03 7.35 -24.85
CA PHE A 20 -14.67 7.77 -25.13
C PHE A 20 -13.61 6.80 -24.59
N ILE A 21 -13.97 5.95 -23.63
CA ILE A 21 -13.01 5.05 -23.04
C ILE A 21 -13.05 3.70 -23.76
N PRO A 22 -11.92 3.24 -24.34
CA PRO A 22 -11.90 1.93 -25.03
C PRO A 22 -12.38 0.80 -24.15
N GLN A 23 -13.15 -0.13 -24.70
CA GLN A 23 -13.68 -1.29 -23.97
C GLN A 23 -12.57 -2.18 -23.39
N SER A 24 -11.41 -2.23 -24.06
CA SER A 24 -10.21 -2.95 -23.61
C SER A 24 -9.37 -2.20 -22.56
N HIS A 25 -9.78 -0.97 -22.16
CA HIS A 25 -8.95 -0.16 -21.27
C HIS A 25 -8.77 -0.82 -19.89
N PRO A 26 -7.53 -0.93 -19.36
CA PRO A 26 -7.22 -1.63 -18.12
C PRO A 26 -7.97 -1.14 -16.87
N LEU A 27 -8.34 0.13 -16.83
CA LEU A 27 -9.10 0.69 -15.70
C LEU A 27 -10.58 0.28 -15.68
N ARG A 28 -11.16 -0.27 -16.75
CA ARG A 28 -12.57 -0.70 -16.73
C ARG A 28 -12.85 -1.79 -15.68
N PRO A 29 -12.15 -2.93 -15.69
CA PRO A 29 -12.35 -3.93 -14.65
C PRO A 29 -11.95 -3.43 -13.26
N ILE A 30 -10.93 -2.57 -13.16
CA ILE A 30 -10.53 -1.96 -11.88
C ILE A 30 -11.65 -1.06 -11.35
N ARG A 31 -12.22 -0.16 -12.18
CA ARG A 31 -13.33 0.71 -11.79
C ARG A 31 -14.54 -0.09 -11.29
N LYS A 32 -14.83 -1.22 -11.95
CA LYS A 32 -15.91 -2.11 -11.52
C LYS A 32 -15.64 -2.67 -10.11
N MET A 33 -14.43 -3.16 -9.85
CA MET A 33 -14.03 -3.65 -8.53
C MET A 33 -14.05 -2.56 -7.46
N VAL A 34 -13.55 -1.37 -7.78
CA VAL A 34 -13.58 -0.22 -6.87
C VAL A 34 -15.03 0.19 -6.55
N ASN A 35 -15.92 0.22 -7.55
CA ASN A 35 -17.32 0.55 -7.31
C ASN A 35 -18.03 -0.51 -6.45
N GLU A 36 -17.71 -1.80 -6.64
CA GLU A 36 -18.21 -2.89 -5.81
C GLU A 36 -17.76 -2.74 -4.35
N ALA A 37 -16.47 -2.46 -4.11
CA ALA A 37 -15.94 -2.19 -2.77
C ALA A 37 -16.57 -0.95 -2.12
N LEU A 38 -16.69 0.16 -2.86
CA LEU A 38 -17.28 1.39 -2.36
C LEU A 38 -18.77 1.25 -2.02
N ALA A 39 -19.51 0.42 -2.75
CA ALA A 39 -20.91 0.14 -2.44
C ALA A 39 -21.09 -0.55 -1.09
N HIS A 40 -20.17 -1.44 -0.70
CA HIS A 40 -20.19 -2.06 0.63
C HIS A 40 -19.84 -1.05 1.75
N LEU A 41 -19.07 -0.01 1.43
CA LEU A 41 -18.67 1.03 2.38
C LEU A 41 -19.69 2.19 2.51
N GLU A 42 -20.80 2.19 1.78
CA GLU A 42 -21.76 3.32 1.75
C GLU A 42 -22.20 3.75 3.16
N GLY A 43 -22.58 2.80 4.02
CA GLY A 43 -22.98 3.07 5.41
C GLY A 43 -21.86 3.70 6.24
N PHE A 44 -20.65 3.17 6.13
CA PHE A 44 -19.46 3.70 6.80
C PHE A 44 -19.14 5.12 6.30
N LEU A 45 -19.06 5.33 5.00
CA LEU A 45 -18.76 6.64 4.41
C LEU A 45 -19.81 7.67 4.76
N THR A 46 -21.08 7.29 4.84
CA THR A 46 -22.17 8.18 5.27
C THR A 46 -22.00 8.60 6.73
N SER A 47 -21.60 7.70 7.62
CA SER A 47 -21.42 7.98 9.05
C SER A 47 -20.34 9.03 9.35
N MET A 48 -19.40 9.25 8.43
CA MET A 48 -18.33 10.26 8.56
C MET A 48 -18.83 11.70 8.42
N TYR A 49 -20.07 11.92 7.99
CA TYR A 49 -20.62 13.24 7.72
C TYR A 49 -21.81 13.52 8.63
N ALA A 50 -21.98 14.81 8.97
CA ALA A 50 -23.16 15.26 9.71
C ALA A 50 -24.44 15.04 8.89
N ALA A 51 -25.54 14.75 9.57
CA ALA A 51 -26.84 14.58 8.93
C ALA A 51 -27.22 15.82 8.10
N GLN A 52 -27.86 15.61 6.95
CA GLN A 52 -28.31 16.71 6.07
C GLN A 52 -29.21 17.71 6.78
N SER A 53 -29.91 17.28 7.82
CA SER A 53 -30.78 18.15 8.67
C SER A 53 -30.02 19.26 9.40
N GLN A 54 -28.69 19.14 9.54
CA GLN A 54 -27.86 20.16 10.20
C GLN A 54 -27.43 21.31 9.28
N GLY A 55 -27.78 21.23 7.99
CA GLY A 55 -27.41 22.22 6.99
C GLY A 55 -25.91 22.22 6.66
N GLY A 56 -25.50 23.10 5.76
CA GLY A 56 -24.12 23.27 5.35
C GLY A 56 -23.91 23.03 3.85
N ARG A 57 -22.72 23.41 3.34
CA ARG A 57 -22.37 23.18 1.94
C ARG A 57 -22.08 21.69 1.74
N PRO A 58 -22.66 21.02 0.72
CA PRO A 58 -22.35 19.65 0.41
C PRO A 58 -20.84 19.42 0.23
N ALA A 59 -20.31 18.41 0.91
CA ALA A 59 -18.91 17.99 0.76
C ALA A 59 -18.71 17.24 -0.58
N ILE A 60 -17.46 17.07 -0.99
CA ILE A 60 -17.13 16.15 -2.07
C ILE A 60 -17.50 14.74 -1.63
N ALA A 61 -18.19 13.99 -2.48
CA ALA A 61 -18.51 12.59 -2.21
C ALA A 61 -17.20 11.79 -1.94
N PRO A 62 -17.10 11.08 -0.81
CA PRO A 62 -15.91 10.35 -0.43
C PRO A 62 -15.48 9.31 -1.47
N GLU A 63 -16.45 8.71 -2.17
CA GLU A 63 -16.20 7.75 -3.26
C GLU A 63 -15.42 8.40 -4.42
N LYS A 64 -15.76 9.65 -4.77
CA LYS A 64 -15.04 10.41 -5.80
C LYS A 64 -13.60 10.72 -5.36
N LEU A 65 -13.41 11.05 -4.08
CA LEU A 65 -12.08 11.29 -3.51
C LEU A 65 -11.22 10.02 -3.52
N LEU A 66 -11.77 8.90 -3.07
CA LEU A 66 -11.05 7.61 -3.05
C LEU A 66 -10.66 7.15 -4.46
N ARG A 67 -11.55 7.32 -5.45
CA ARG A 67 -11.19 7.05 -6.86
C ARG A 67 -10.10 7.99 -7.36
N ALA A 68 -10.14 9.27 -7.01
CA ALA A 68 -9.12 10.24 -7.38
C ALA A 68 -7.76 9.90 -6.73
N MET A 69 -7.75 9.48 -5.47
CA MET A 69 -6.53 9.01 -4.79
C MET A 69 -5.95 7.74 -5.43
N LEU A 70 -6.79 6.79 -5.85
CA LEU A 70 -6.33 5.62 -6.62
C LEU A 70 -5.69 6.00 -7.95
N LEU A 71 -6.20 7.03 -8.65
CA LEU A 71 -5.56 7.55 -9.88
C LEU A 71 -4.18 8.12 -9.61
N GLN A 72 -3.96 8.79 -8.45
CA GLN A 72 -2.61 9.24 -8.07
C GLN A 72 -1.63 8.07 -8.03
N VAL A 73 -2.07 6.93 -7.48
CA VAL A 73 -1.25 5.72 -7.42
C VAL A 73 -1.04 5.14 -8.82
N PHE A 74 -2.11 4.84 -9.57
CA PHE A 74 -2.02 4.18 -10.88
C PHE A 74 -1.19 4.93 -11.91
N TYR A 75 -1.19 6.29 -11.85
CA TYR A 75 -0.49 7.16 -12.79
C TYR A 75 0.72 7.87 -12.19
N SER A 76 1.18 7.42 -11.01
CA SER A 76 2.37 7.96 -10.33
C SER A 76 2.32 9.48 -10.14
N ILE A 77 1.13 10.05 -9.89
CA ILE A 77 0.94 11.49 -9.71
C ILE A 77 1.28 11.86 -8.27
N ARG A 78 2.37 12.56 -8.07
CA ARG A 78 2.84 12.94 -6.73
C ARG A 78 2.15 14.18 -6.17
N SER A 79 1.65 15.06 -7.01
CA SER A 79 1.09 16.35 -6.62
C SER A 79 -0.42 16.39 -6.78
N GLU A 80 -1.14 16.84 -5.75
CA GLU A 80 -2.59 17.07 -5.83
C GLU A 80 -2.95 18.15 -6.85
N ARG A 81 -2.09 19.15 -7.02
CA ARG A 81 -2.25 20.17 -8.08
C ARG A 81 -2.25 19.52 -9.44
N GLN A 82 -1.27 18.66 -9.73
CA GLN A 82 -1.19 17.92 -10.99
C GLN A 82 -2.40 16.99 -11.18
N LEU A 83 -2.89 16.33 -10.09
CA LEU A 83 -4.08 15.51 -10.18
C LEU A 83 -5.31 16.35 -10.59
N MET A 84 -5.50 17.50 -9.97
CA MET A 84 -6.61 18.41 -10.32
C MET A 84 -6.50 18.93 -11.73
N GLU A 85 -5.32 19.34 -12.14
CA GLU A 85 -5.00 19.80 -13.52
C GLU A 85 -5.31 18.68 -14.53
N GLN A 86 -4.80 17.47 -14.33
CA GLN A 86 -5.11 16.32 -15.18
C GLN A 86 -6.62 16.03 -15.20
N THR A 87 -7.31 16.09 -14.08
CA THR A 87 -8.75 15.87 -14.00
C THR A 87 -9.54 16.93 -14.78
N GLN A 88 -8.99 18.13 -14.95
CA GLN A 88 -9.65 19.22 -15.69
C GLN A 88 -9.89 18.85 -17.17
N TYR A 89 -8.94 18.23 -17.83
CA TYR A 89 -9.00 17.97 -19.28
C TYR A 89 -8.87 16.48 -19.67
N ASN A 90 -8.53 15.58 -18.74
CA ASN A 90 -8.39 14.17 -19.05
C ASN A 90 -9.72 13.43 -18.86
N LEU A 91 -10.35 13.04 -19.97
CA LEU A 91 -11.64 12.34 -19.97
C LEU A 91 -11.60 11.00 -19.22
N LEU A 92 -10.46 10.27 -19.29
CA LEU A 92 -10.27 9.02 -18.56
C LEU A 92 -10.33 9.23 -17.03
N TYR A 93 -9.71 10.33 -16.54
CA TYR A 93 -9.73 10.64 -15.11
C TYR A 93 -11.13 11.03 -14.66
N ARG A 94 -11.81 11.90 -15.42
CA ARG A 94 -13.19 12.28 -15.14
C ARG A 94 -14.10 11.06 -15.09
N TRP A 95 -13.99 10.19 -16.09
CA TRP A 95 -14.75 8.94 -16.15
C TRP A 95 -14.46 8.04 -14.93
N PHE A 96 -13.20 7.82 -14.57
CA PHE A 96 -12.84 6.95 -13.44
C PHE A 96 -13.34 7.49 -12.11
N ILE A 97 -13.21 8.79 -11.88
CA ILE A 97 -13.68 9.48 -10.67
C ILE A 97 -15.21 9.50 -10.61
N GLY A 98 -15.90 9.60 -11.74
CA GLY A 98 -17.34 9.77 -11.83
C GLY A 98 -17.74 11.25 -11.90
N LEU A 99 -16.97 12.07 -12.62
CA LEU A 99 -17.30 13.45 -12.98
C LEU A 99 -17.87 13.50 -14.40
N ALA A 100 -18.89 14.32 -14.62
CA ALA A 100 -19.37 14.65 -15.95
C ALA A 100 -18.37 15.55 -16.70
N MET A 101 -18.55 15.75 -18.01
CA MET A 101 -17.64 16.57 -18.82
C MET A 101 -17.62 18.03 -18.38
N ASP A 102 -18.74 18.52 -17.89
CA ASP A 102 -19.00 19.90 -17.43
C ASP A 102 -18.90 20.08 -15.91
N ASP A 103 -18.75 19.01 -15.13
CA ASP A 103 -18.58 19.11 -13.69
C ASP A 103 -17.33 19.94 -13.35
N PRO A 104 -17.41 20.89 -12.40
CA PRO A 104 -16.23 21.62 -11.94
C PRO A 104 -15.27 20.71 -11.20
N VAL A 105 -13.98 20.85 -11.46
CA VAL A 105 -12.94 20.16 -10.72
C VAL A 105 -12.58 20.93 -9.46
N TRP A 106 -12.29 20.22 -8.40
CA TRP A 106 -11.93 20.80 -7.11
C TRP A 106 -10.59 21.53 -7.17
N VAL A 107 -10.45 22.58 -6.35
CA VAL A 107 -9.14 23.19 -6.14
C VAL A 107 -8.31 22.34 -5.18
N PRO A 108 -6.97 22.34 -5.28
CA PRO A 108 -6.10 21.45 -4.48
C PRO A 108 -6.34 21.56 -2.97
N THR A 109 -6.55 22.77 -2.44
CA THR A 109 -6.79 22.99 -1.00
C THR A 109 -8.08 22.35 -0.50
N VAL A 110 -9.13 22.31 -1.32
CA VAL A 110 -10.40 21.64 -1.01
C VAL A 110 -10.19 20.12 -1.03
N PHE A 111 -9.46 19.61 -2.03
CA PHE A 111 -9.12 18.20 -2.11
C PHE A 111 -8.31 17.75 -0.89
N THR A 112 -7.24 18.49 -0.53
CA THR A 112 -6.39 18.20 0.64
C THR A 112 -7.20 18.09 1.93
N LYS A 113 -8.12 19.07 2.19
CA LYS A 113 -8.94 19.05 3.41
C LYS A 113 -9.89 17.85 3.47
N ASN A 114 -10.52 17.51 2.35
CA ASN A 114 -11.43 16.36 2.29
C ASN A 114 -10.67 15.03 2.37
N ARG A 115 -9.48 14.94 1.75
CA ARG A 115 -8.60 13.79 1.92
C ARG A 115 -8.16 13.62 3.38
N ALA A 116 -7.79 14.70 4.07
CA ALA A 116 -7.41 14.63 5.48
C ALA A 116 -8.53 14.02 6.33
N ARG A 117 -9.79 14.36 6.07
CA ARG A 117 -10.96 13.75 6.73
C ARG A 117 -11.05 12.25 6.46
N LEU A 118 -10.83 11.79 5.22
CA LEU A 118 -10.82 10.35 4.91
C LEU A 118 -9.75 9.61 5.71
N LEU A 119 -8.56 10.23 5.84
CA LEU A 119 -7.46 9.68 6.60
C LEU A 119 -7.73 9.65 8.12
N GLU A 120 -8.39 10.67 8.65
CA GLU A 120 -8.78 10.75 10.07
C GLU A 120 -9.79 9.68 10.47
N HIS A 121 -10.61 9.22 9.53
CA HIS A 121 -11.63 8.19 9.74
C HIS A 121 -11.22 6.82 9.17
N ASP A 122 -9.96 6.61 8.84
CA ASP A 122 -9.42 5.36 8.30
C ASP A 122 -10.13 4.80 7.04
N ALA A 123 -10.79 5.69 6.27
CA ALA A 123 -11.55 5.29 5.08
C ALA A 123 -10.69 4.61 4.00
N VAL A 124 -9.40 4.88 3.97
CA VAL A 124 -8.45 4.20 3.08
C VAL A 124 -8.19 2.76 3.53
N ILE A 125 -8.11 2.54 4.84
CA ILE A 125 -7.94 1.20 5.43
C ILE A 125 -9.19 0.36 5.15
N GLU A 126 -10.38 0.94 5.34
CA GLU A 126 -11.64 0.26 5.04
C GLU A 126 -11.77 -0.09 3.54
N LEU A 127 -11.38 0.81 2.64
CA LEU A 127 -11.32 0.49 1.21
C LEU A 127 -10.35 -0.67 0.93
N PHE A 128 -9.21 -0.70 1.58
CA PHE A 128 -8.24 -1.78 1.44
C PHE A 128 -8.80 -3.12 1.94
N ASN A 129 -9.46 -3.12 3.10
CA ASN A 129 -10.11 -4.30 3.67
C ASN A 129 -11.18 -4.84 2.70
N GLU A 130 -12.02 -3.96 2.11
CA GLU A 130 -13.00 -4.39 1.12
C GLU A 130 -12.37 -4.94 -0.16
N VAL A 131 -11.21 -4.44 -0.58
CA VAL A 131 -10.45 -5.02 -1.71
C VAL A 131 -9.95 -6.44 -1.37
N LEU A 132 -9.49 -6.69 -0.14
CA LEU A 132 -9.10 -8.04 0.32
C LEU A 132 -10.32 -8.97 0.39
N MET A 133 -11.43 -8.51 0.99
CA MET A 133 -12.69 -9.26 1.02
C MET A 133 -13.19 -9.61 -0.40
N LEU A 134 -13.03 -8.69 -1.34
CA LEU A 134 -13.37 -8.93 -2.74
C LEU A 134 -12.48 -10.01 -3.37
N ALA A 135 -11.18 -10.02 -3.04
CA ALA A 135 -10.26 -11.07 -3.48
C ALA A 135 -10.66 -12.44 -2.90
N GLU A 136 -11.04 -12.49 -1.63
CA GLU A 136 -11.52 -13.70 -0.96
C GLU A 136 -12.82 -14.22 -1.61
N ARG A 137 -13.84 -13.36 -1.77
CA ARG A 137 -15.11 -13.74 -2.45
C ARG A 137 -14.90 -14.29 -3.87
N ARG A 138 -13.80 -13.90 -4.52
CA ARG A 138 -13.41 -14.41 -5.85
C ARG A 138 -12.51 -15.65 -5.81
N GLY A 139 -12.25 -16.22 -4.63
CA GLY A 139 -11.40 -17.40 -4.44
C GLY A 139 -9.93 -17.16 -4.82
N LEU A 140 -9.45 -15.93 -4.70
CA LEU A 140 -8.08 -15.55 -5.06
C LEU A 140 -7.10 -15.65 -3.88
N LEU A 141 -7.57 -15.91 -2.67
CA LEU A 141 -6.76 -16.16 -1.49
C LEU A 141 -6.76 -17.66 -1.18
N SER A 142 -5.61 -18.17 -0.69
CA SER A 142 -5.54 -19.55 -0.17
C SER A 142 -5.91 -19.61 1.30
N GLY A 143 -5.56 -18.57 2.06
CA GLY A 143 -5.68 -18.56 3.50
C GLY A 143 -4.71 -19.49 4.23
N GLU A 144 -3.78 -20.15 3.51
CA GLU A 144 -2.93 -21.22 4.05
C GLU A 144 -1.44 -20.90 3.96
N HIS A 145 -0.99 -20.35 2.84
CA HIS A 145 0.42 -20.18 2.55
C HIS A 145 0.77 -18.72 2.35
N PHE A 146 1.53 -18.16 3.27
CA PHE A 146 1.90 -16.75 3.27
C PHE A 146 3.40 -16.55 3.15
N SER A 147 3.75 -15.36 2.68
CA SER A 147 5.12 -14.83 2.75
C SER A 147 5.10 -13.44 3.35
N VAL A 148 6.09 -13.13 4.21
CA VAL A 148 6.24 -11.81 4.83
C VAL A 148 7.60 -11.23 4.49
N ASP A 149 7.63 -9.92 4.28
CA ASP A 149 8.86 -9.14 4.14
C ASP A 149 8.61 -7.67 4.45
N GLY A 150 9.71 -6.93 4.70
CA GLY A 150 9.70 -5.50 4.98
C GLY A 150 10.49 -4.69 3.95
N THR A 151 10.01 -3.49 3.66
CA THR A 151 10.67 -2.55 2.76
C THR A 151 10.85 -1.19 3.38
N LEU A 152 11.99 -0.54 3.12
CA LEU A 152 12.24 0.82 3.59
C LEU A 152 11.55 1.84 2.70
N ILE A 153 10.91 2.82 3.34
CA ILE A 153 10.22 3.96 2.74
C ILE A 153 10.94 5.21 3.22
N GLN A 154 11.48 6.01 2.31
CA GLN A 154 12.15 7.26 2.67
C GLN A 154 11.09 8.29 3.13
N ALA A 155 11.34 8.94 4.26
CA ALA A 155 10.50 10.00 4.77
C ALA A 155 10.61 11.27 3.90
N TRP A 156 9.63 12.16 4.00
CA TRP A 156 9.71 13.49 3.39
C TRP A 156 10.76 14.38 4.06
N ALA A 157 10.97 14.17 5.37
CA ALA A 157 11.93 14.92 6.15
C ALA A 157 13.38 14.69 5.67
N SER A 158 14.16 15.77 5.57
CA SER A 158 15.57 15.71 5.22
C SER A 158 16.47 15.53 6.44
N HIS A 159 17.73 15.13 6.24
CA HIS A 159 18.74 15.06 7.29
C HIS A 159 18.92 16.38 8.06
N LYS A 160 18.68 17.54 7.42
CA LYS A 160 18.79 18.86 8.07
C LYS A 160 17.76 19.03 9.19
N SER A 161 16.64 18.32 9.14
CA SER A 161 15.64 18.36 10.20
C SER A 161 15.97 17.47 11.41
N PHE A 162 17.00 16.63 11.31
CA PHE A 162 17.40 15.70 12.37
C PHE A 162 18.28 16.41 13.38
N VAL A 163 17.66 16.97 14.41
CA VAL A 163 18.25 17.84 15.42
C VAL A 163 18.21 17.18 16.80
N ARG A 164 19.00 17.71 17.74
CA ARG A 164 19.04 17.20 19.12
C ARG A 164 17.69 17.39 19.82
N LYS A 165 17.31 16.41 20.61
CA LYS A 165 16.07 16.43 21.40
C LYS A 165 16.10 17.42 22.56
N ASP A 166 17.31 17.73 23.07
CA ASP A 166 17.54 18.65 24.20
C ASP A 166 17.57 20.14 23.80
N GLY A 167 17.41 20.45 22.51
CA GLY A 167 17.37 21.82 22.00
C GLY A 167 18.71 22.55 22.07
N SER A 168 19.80 21.86 22.38
CA SER A 168 21.13 22.51 22.43
C SER A 168 21.63 22.79 20.99
N ASP A 169 21.92 24.05 20.69
CA ASP A 169 22.44 24.52 19.39
C ASP A 169 23.90 24.12 19.11
N GLN A 170 24.48 23.17 19.87
CA GLN A 170 25.86 22.72 19.71
C GLN A 170 26.09 21.83 18.46
N ASP A 171 25.19 21.86 17.49
CA ASP A 171 25.35 21.17 16.20
C ASP A 171 26.55 21.72 15.37
N GLY A 172 27.10 22.87 15.71
CA GLY A 172 28.27 23.43 15.04
C GLY A 172 29.58 22.64 15.25
N ASP A 173 29.69 21.88 16.33
CA ASP A 173 30.87 21.06 16.65
C ASP A 173 30.74 19.58 16.26
N ASP A 174 29.51 19.09 15.95
CA ASP A 174 29.25 17.68 15.63
C ASP A 174 29.65 17.28 14.20
N PHE A 175 30.15 18.19 13.40
CA PHE A 175 30.74 17.88 12.09
C PHE A 175 32.03 17.04 12.21
N LYS A 176 32.54 16.85 13.43
CA LYS A 176 33.74 16.08 13.74
C LYS A 176 33.43 14.79 14.51
N GLY A 177 32.72 13.84 13.87
CA GLY A 177 32.89 12.43 14.23
C GLY A 177 32.02 11.84 15.32
N LYS A 178 31.03 12.52 15.91
CA LYS A 178 30.05 11.86 16.80
C LYS A 178 28.86 11.33 15.99
N PRO A 179 28.55 10.02 16.05
CA PRO A 179 27.42 9.46 15.31
C PRO A 179 26.10 9.98 15.89
N ARG A 180 25.25 10.58 15.05
CA ARG A 180 23.88 10.93 15.40
C ARG A 180 23.05 9.66 15.55
N SER A 181 22.29 9.53 16.65
CA SER A 181 21.44 8.37 16.92
C SER A 181 19.99 8.79 17.18
N ASN A 182 19.05 7.86 17.01
CA ASN A 182 17.64 8.09 17.33
C ASN A 182 17.38 8.32 18.84
N ASP A 183 18.34 7.98 19.70
CA ASP A 183 18.24 8.22 21.16
C ASP A 183 18.41 9.68 21.48
N THR A 184 19.35 10.35 20.82
CA THR A 184 19.76 11.73 21.08
C THR A 184 19.13 12.75 20.14
N HIS A 185 18.71 12.32 18.93
CA HIS A 185 18.18 13.19 17.88
C HIS A 185 16.80 12.74 17.41
N ALA A 186 16.02 13.68 16.91
CA ALA A 186 14.75 13.44 16.25
C ALA A 186 14.55 14.44 15.10
N SER A 187 13.72 14.10 14.13
CA SER A 187 13.36 15.05 13.07
C SER A 187 12.38 16.10 13.62
N SER A 188 12.73 17.38 13.50
CA SER A 188 11.82 18.50 13.81
C SER A 188 10.67 18.63 12.80
N THR A 189 10.81 18.00 11.63
CA THR A 189 9.81 18.06 10.55
C THR A 189 8.85 16.88 10.60
N ASP A 190 9.33 15.70 11.02
CA ASP A 190 8.60 14.44 11.05
C ASP A 190 9.08 13.58 12.22
N GLY A 191 8.43 13.74 13.37
CA GLY A 191 8.85 13.12 14.64
C GLY A 191 8.78 11.60 14.66
N ASP A 192 8.05 10.96 13.75
CA ASP A 192 7.91 9.50 13.66
C ASP A 192 8.99 8.86 12.76
N ALA A 193 9.59 9.64 11.86
CA ALA A 193 10.67 9.16 11.01
C ALA A 193 11.93 8.84 11.83
N ARG A 194 12.60 7.73 11.53
CA ARG A 194 13.81 7.30 12.23
C ARG A 194 15.00 7.25 11.29
N LEU A 195 16.15 7.63 11.80
CA LEU A 195 17.41 7.45 11.10
C LEU A 195 17.70 5.94 11.04
N TYR A 196 17.65 5.39 9.84
CA TYR A 196 17.81 3.95 9.65
C TYR A 196 18.61 3.63 8.39
N ARG A 197 19.38 2.54 8.46
CA ARG A 197 20.19 2.04 7.35
C ARG A 197 20.04 0.52 7.25
N LYS A 198 19.88 -0.01 6.05
CA LYS A 198 19.90 -1.46 5.78
C LYS A 198 21.14 -1.78 4.94
N GLY A 199 21.98 -2.66 5.44
CA GLY A 199 23.25 -3.03 4.78
C GLY A 199 24.20 -1.84 4.59
N ASN A 200 24.82 -1.73 3.41
CA ASN A 200 25.80 -0.70 3.05
C ASN A 200 25.18 0.61 2.49
N THR A 201 23.86 0.78 2.61
CA THR A 201 23.20 2.02 2.15
C THR A 201 23.44 3.18 3.11
N GLY A 202 23.30 4.41 2.62
CA GLY A 202 23.34 5.60 3.48
C GLY A 202 22.26 5.56 4.58
N SER A 203 22.57 6.17 5.71
CA SER A 203 21.60 6.38 6.79
C SER A 203 20.63 7.50 6.39
N GLU A 204 19.34 7.26 6.39
CA GLU A 204 18.30 8.24 6.01
C GLU A 204 17.13 8.15 6.98
N LEU A 205 16.32 9.22 7.05
CA LEU A 205 15.06 9.20 7.78
C LEU A 205 14.04 8.34 7.03
N ARG A 206 13.57 7.29 7.69
CA ARG A 206 12.78 6.25 7.05
C ARG A 206 11.64 5.76 7.93
N TYR A 207 10.69 5.14 7.26
CA TYR A 207 9.68 4.25 7.78
C TYR A 207 9.90 2.83 7.22
N MET A 208 9.22 1.86 7.78
CA MET A 208 9.27 0.48 7.32
C MET A 208 7.86 0.02 6.94
N GLY A 209 7.67 -0.31 5.66
CA GLY A 209 6.45 -0.91 5.17
C GLY A 209 6.57 -2.43 5.17
N HIS A 210 5.56 -3.11 5.69
CA HIS A 210 5.48 -4.57 5.75
C HIS A 210 4.34 -5.07 4.90
N THR A 211 4.52 -6.21 4.26
CA THR A 211 3.45 -6.92 3.58
C THR A 211 3.44 -8.39 3.97
N LEU A 212 2.23 -8.93 4.13
CA LEU A 212 1.97 -10.36 4.19
C LEU A 212 1.25 -10.73 2.90
N SER A 213 1.89 -11.51 2.06
CA SER A 213 1.37 -11.90 0.74
C SER A 213 0.88 -13.34 0.76
N ASP A 214 -0.34 -13.57 0.28
CA ASP A 214 -0.82 -14.92 -0.01
C ASP A 214 -0.07 -15.50 -1.21
N ASN A 215 0.53 -16.69 -1.04
CA ASN A 215 1.40 -17.30 -2.03
C ASN A 215 0.68 -17.86 -3.26
N ARG A 216 -0.67 -17.99 -3.23
CA ARG A 216 -1.45 -18.46 -4.37
C ARG A 216 -1.39 -17.47 -5.53
N HIS A 217 -1.69 -16.22 -5.25
CA HIS A 217 -1.81 -15.19 -6.29
C HIS A 217 -1.07 -13.89 -6.00
N GLY A 218 -0.37 -13.78 -4.88
CA GLY A 218 0.40 -12.59 -4.51
C GLY A 218 -0.48 -11.38 -4.15
N ILE A 219 -1.69 -11.62 -3.65
CA ILE A 219 -2.51 -10.60 -3.00
C ILE A 219 -1.93 -10.36 -1.61
N ALA A 220 -1.76 -9.12 -1.22
CA ALA A 220 -1.01 -8.77 -0.02
C ALA A 220 -1.81 -7.88 0.93
N SER A 221 -1.72 -8.15 2.24
CA SER A 221 -2.01 -7.19 3.29
C SER A 221 -0.80 -6.30 3.57
N ALA A 222 -1.01 -5.15 4.22
CA ALA A 222 0.03 -4.13 4.34
C ALA A 222 -0.13 -3.29 5.61
N VAL A 223 1.01 -2.91 6.20
CA VAL A 223 1.09 -1.97 7.35
C VAL A 223 2.43 -1.26 7.34
N VAL A 224 2.51 -0.07 7.91
CA VAL A 224 3.76 0.67 8.11
C VAL A 224 4.05 0.82 9.60
N THR A 225 5.33 0.65 9.95
CA THR A 225 5.85 0.92 11.30
C THR A 225 6.96 1.96 11.26
N ILE A 226 7.36 2.42 12.43
CA ILE A 226 8.63 3.15 12.57
C ILE A 226 9.79 2.22 12.17
N ALA A 227 10.82 2.77 11.53
CA ALA A 227 11.99 1.98 11.13
C ALA A 227 12.92 1.77 12.33
N ASP A 228 12.75 0.66 13.03
CA ASP A 228 13.66 0.17 14.06
C ASP A 228 14.07 -1.28 13.81
N GLY A 229 15.08 -1.77 14.49
CA GLY A 229 15.63 -3.11 14.25
C GLY A 229 14.70 -4.28 14.69
N HIS A 230 13.60 -4.00 15.39
CA HIS A 230 12.68 -4.99 15.92
C HIS A 230 11.34 -5.01 15.18
N ALA A 231 10.97 -3.92 14.52
CA ALA A 231 9.66 -3.73 13.91
C ALA A 231 9.30 -4.80 12.87
N GLU A 232 10.26 -5.30 12.10
CA GLU A 232 10.00 -6.31 11.06
C GLU A 232 9.35 -7.57 11.63
N ARG A 233 9.88 -8.12 12.71
CA ARG A 233 9.38 -9.37 13.30
C ARG A 233 8.08 -9.16 14.07
N GLU A 234 7.96 -8.02 14.77
CA GLU A 234 6.71 -7.72 15.49
C GLU A 234 5.54 -7.47 14.53
N ALA A 235 5.77 -6.72 13.46
CA ALA A 235 4.77 -6.54 12.40
C ALA A 235 4.39 -7.88 11.74
N ALA A 236 5.36 -8.73 11.44
CA ALA A 236 5.10 -10.04 10.86
C ALA A 236 4.26 -10.93 11.78
N LYS A 237 4.53 -10.92 13.10
CA LYS A 237 3.71 -11.67 14.08
C LYS A 237 2.28 -11.15 14.13
N ALA A 238 2.08 -9.85 14.16
CA ALA A 238 0.75 -9.25 14.16
C ALA A 238 -0.02 -9.61 12.89
N MET A 239 0.58 -9.41 11.72
CA MET A 239 -0.07 -9.68 10.42
C MET A 239 -0.44 -11.15 10.24
N ILE A 240 0.44 -12.08 10.63
CA ILE A 240 0.12 -13.52 10.51
C ILE A 240 -0.92 -13.95 11.54
N ASN A 241 -0.92 -13.39 12.75
CA ASN A 241 -1.94 -13.63 13.74
C ASN A 241 -3.33 -13.20 13.23
N ASP A 242 -3.43 -12.03 12.62
CA ASP A 242 -4.67 -11.55 12.01
C ASP A 242 -5.14 -12.52 10.89
N ALA A 243 -4.23 -13.02 10.06
CA ALA A 243 -4.55 -13.99 9.02
C ALA A 243 -5.01 -15.34 9.60
N VAL A 244 -4.40 -15.81 10.70
CA VAL A 244 -4.82 -17.02 11.41
C VAL A 244 -6.22 -16.84 12.00
N GLN A 245 -6.50 -15.68 12.61
CA GLN A 245 -7.82 -15.41 13.21
C GLN A 245 -8.92 -15.24 12.14
N ALA A 246 -8.57 -14.73 10.96
CA ALA A 246 -9.51 -14.60 9.85
C ALA A 246 -9.79 -15.94 9.15
N ASN A 247 -8.96 -16.97 9.36
CA ASN A 247 -9.16 -18.28 8.74
C ASN A 247 -10.30 -19.03 9.45
N ASN A 248 -11.32 -19.39 8.68
CA ASN A 248 -12.50 -20.09 9.20
C ASN A 248 -12.32 -21.63 9.29
N ASP A 249 -11.20 -22.16 8.79
CA ASP A 249 -10.91 -23.60 8.85
C ASP A 249 -9.92 -23.90 9.98
N PRO A 250 -10.39 -24.50 11.10
CA PRO A 250 -9.54 -24.82 12.24
C PRO A 250 -8.49 -25.91 11.94
N GLU A 251 -8.68 -26.70 10.87
CA GLU A 251 -7.76 -27.76 10.44
C GLU A 251 -6.76 -27.26 9.37
N ALA A 252 -6.87 -26.01 8.94
CA ALA A 252 -5.97 -25.46 7.92
C ALA A 252 -4.52 -25.45 8.39
N THR A 253 -3.64 -25.96 7.54
CA THR A 253 -2.20 -25.91 7.77
C THR A 253 -1.65 -24.57 7.26
N ILE A 254 -1.39 -23.64 8.17
CA ILE A 254 -0.86 -22.31 7.81
C ILE A 254 0.66 -22.34 7.83
N THR A 255 1.29 -21.81 6.78
CA THR A 255 2.74 -21.69 6.66
C THR A 255 3.16 -20.24 6.41
N LEU A 256 4.30 -19.83 6.97
CA LEU A 256 4.86 -18.49 6.76
C LEU A 256 6.28 -18.55 6.20
N GLY A 257 6.45 -18.13 4.94
CA GLY A 257 7.74 -17.92 4.30
C GLY A 257 8.35 -16.56 4.69
N ALA A 258 9.61 -16.54 5.15
CA ALA A 258 10.32 -15.32 5.47
C ALA A 258 11.81 -15.45 5.15
N ASP A 259 12.54 -14.32 5.09
CA ASP A 259 13.98 -14.31 4.85
C ASP A 259 14.78 -14.72 6.11
N LYS A 260 16.10 -14.87 5.95
CA LYS A 260 17.00 -15.25 7.05
C LYS A 260 17.08 -14.22 8.18
N GLY A 261 16.63 -12.99 7.97
CA GLY A 261 16.55 -11.96 9.01
C GLY A 261 15.48 -12.27 10.07
N TYR A 262 14.49 -13.08 9.70
CA TYR A 262 13.45 -13.56 10.60
C TYR A 262 13.82 -14.85 11.36
N ASP A 263 14.97 -15.48 11.06
CA ASP A 263 15.46 -16.66 11.77
C ASP A 263 15.98 -16.26 13.17
N ALA A 264 15.04 -16.08 14.10
CA ALA A 264 15.29 -15.80 15.49
C ALA A 264 14.42 -16.70 16.37
N ARG A 265 14.98 -17.26 17.45
CA ARG A 265 14.32 -18.24 18.30
C ARG A 265 12.93 -17.75 18.74
N ALA A 266 12.86 -16.54 19.31
CA ALA A 266 11.59 -15.98 19.78
C ALA A 266 10.54 -15.79 18.67
N PHE A 267 10.95 -15.59 17.42
CA PHE A 267 10.03 -15.48 16.29
C PHE A 267 9.52 -16.87 15.87
N ILE A 268 10.40 -17.86 15.79
CA ILE A 268 10.03 -19.25 15.44
C ILE A 268 9.11 -19.84 16.52
N ASP A 269 9.43 -19.65 17.81
CA ASP A 269 8.60 -20.10 18.92
C ASP A 269 7.20 -19.46 18.87
N ALA A 270 7.12 -18.13 18.61
CA ALA A 270 5.84 -17.44 18.48
C ALA A 270 4.99 -17.96 17.30
N LEU A 271 5.59 -18.29 16.15
CA LEU A 271 4.86 -18.92 15.03
C LEU A 271 4.34 -20.30 15.43
N THR A 272 5.15 -21.10 16.14
CA THR A 272 4.76 -22.42 16.62
C THR A 272 3.59 -22.34 17.59
N ASP A 273 3.60 -21.37 18.52
CA ASP A 273 2.50 -21.12 19.47
C ASP A 273 1.19 -20.74 18.73
N MET A 274 1.28 -20.04 17.61
CA MET A 274 0.14 -19.72 16.74
C MET A 274 -0.26 -20.89 15.81
N LYS A 275 0.38 -22.06 15.91
CA LYS A 275 0.21 -23.22 15.01
C LYS A 275 0.55 -22.91 13.54
N VAL A 276 1.46 -21.97 13.30
CA VAL A 276 1.97 -21.62 11.99
C VAL A 276 3.31 -22.32 11.75
N ILE A 277 3.44 -23.03 10.63
CA ILE A 277 4.68 -23.70 10.28
C ILE A 277 5.68 -22.67 9.75
N PRO A 278 6.86 -22.51 10.39
CA PRO A 278 7.85 -21.50 10.01
C PRO A 278 8.69 -21.94 8.81
N HIS A 279 8.32 -21.53 7.62
CA HIS A 279 9.13 -21.69 6.41
C HIS A 279 10.13 -20.52 6.26
N VAL A 280 10.82 -20.19 7.35
CA VAL A 280 11.83 -19.13 7.41
C VAL A 280 13.16 -19.63 6.86
N ALA A 281 13.83 -18.82 6.03
CA ALA A 281 15.14 -19.19 5.49
C ALA A 281 16.18 -19.34 6.62
N GLN A 282 16.84 -20.49 6.70
CA GLN A 282 17.82 -20.79 7.74
C GLN A 282 19.03 -19.83 7.66
N ASN A 283 19.41 -19.25 8.80
CA ASN A 283 20.61 -18.46 8.95
C ASN A 283 21.72 -19.30 9.57
N THR A 284 22.57 -19.83 8.72
CA THR A 284 23.72 -20.67 9.12
C THR A 284 25.03 -19.87 9.23
N SER A 285 24.98 -18.53 9.11
CA SER A 285 26.16 -17.67 9.19
C SER A 285 26.61 -17.50 10.65
N GLY A 286 27.55 -18.35 11.10
CA GLY A 286 28.16 -18.28 12.43
C GLY A 286 27.26 -18.73 13.60
N ARG A 287 26.09 -19.30 13.35
CA ARG A 287 25.18 -19.82 14.37
C ARG A 287 24.32 -20.97 13.83
N ARG A 288 23.74 -21.76 14.72
CA ARG A 288 22.70 -22.72 14.38
C ARG A 288 21.37 -21.96 14.12
N SER A 289 20.66 -22.35 13.08
CA SER A 289 19.33 -21.86 12.78
C SER A 289 18.33 -22.22 13.90
N ALA A 290 17.35 -21.38 14.13
CA ALA A 290 16.22 -21.67 15.02
C ALA A 290 15.14 -22.51 14.32
N VAL A 291 15.16 -22.57 12.98
CA VAL A 291 14.22 -23.39 12.21
C VAL A 291 14.62 -24.86 12.30
N PRO A 292 13.70 -25.75 12.73
CA PRO A 292 13.98 -27.19 12.80
C PRO A 292 14.35 -27.78 11.44
N ASP A 293 15.36 -28.67 11.42
CA ASP A 293 15.80 -29.34 10.20
C ASP A 293 14.69 -30.21 9.57
N GLU A 294 13.81 -30.76 10.40
CA GLU A 294 12.62 -31.50 9.98
C GLU A 294 11.70 -30.67 9.10
N ILE A 295 11.53 -29.36 9.38
CA ILE A 295 10.74 -28.43 8.57
C ILE A 295 11.53 -28.03 7.32
N ALA A 296 12.82 -27.70 7.48
CA ALA A 296 13.66 -27.20 6.40
C ALA A 296 13.87 -28.22 5.26
N ASN A 297 13.77 -29.52 5.57
CA ASN A 297 13.93 -30.60 4.60
C ASN A 297 12.62 -30.99 3.87
N THR A 298 11.50 -30.30 4.15
CA THR A 298 10.23 -30.60 3.48
C THR A 298 10.16 -29.97 2.08
N GLU A 299 9.40 -30.60 1.18
CA GLU A 299 9.09 -30.04 -0.13
C GLU A 299 8.33 -28.71 0.00
N GLY A 300 7.36 -28.62 0.94
CA GLY A 300 6.60 -27.40 1.23
C GLY A 300 7.48 -26.21 1.60
N TYR A 301 8.53 -26.44 2.39
CA TYR A 301 9.53 -25.42 2.70
C TYR A 301 10.25 -24.92 1.43
N SER A 302 10.70 -25.81 0.58
CA SER A 302 11.37 -25.47 -0.67
C SER A 302 10.48 -24.62 -1.59
N ILE A 303 9.20 -25.00 -1.74
CA ILE A 303 8.20 -24.26 -2.50
C ILE A 303 7.99 -22.87 -1.88
N SER A 304 7.82 -22.78 -0.57
CA SER A 304 7.66 -21.49 0.14
C SER A 304 8.85 -20.56 -0.10
N GLN A 305 10.08 -21.05 -0.05
CA GLN A 305 11.29 -20.26 -0.31
C GLN A 305 11.36 -19.73 -1.75
N GLN A 306 10.82 -20.47 -2.71
CA GLN A 306 10.69 -19.99 -4.09
C GLN A 306 9.60 -18.92 -4.22
N LYS A 307 8.42 -19.18 -3.64
CA LYS A 307 7.26 -18.27 -3.70
C LYS A 307 7.51 -16.96 -2.97
N ARG A 308 8.22 -17.00 -1.85
CA ARG A 308 8.58 -15.81 -1.07
C ARG A 308 9.18 -14.68 -1.91
N LYS A 309 10.00 -15.02 -2.90
CA LYS A 309 10.63 -14.02 -3.79
C LYS A 309 9.62 -13.19 -4.57
N LEU A 310 8.39 -13.66 -4.73
CA LEU A 310 7.34 -12.93 -5.44
C LEU A 310 6.85 -11.70 -4.66
N ILE A 311 7.07 -11.63 -3.35
CA ILE A 311 6.70 -10.47 -2.53
C ILE A 311 7.45 -9.21 -2.98
N GLU A 312 8.68 -9.36 -3.49
CA GLU A 312 9.48 -8.26 -4.02
C GLU A 312 8.81 -7.56 -5.21
N GLN A 313 7.94 -8.26 -5.96
CA GLN A 313 7.17 -7.66 -7.06
C GLN A 313 6.20 -6.58 -6.55
N GLY A 314 5.54 -6.83 -5.41
CA GLY A 314 4.67 -5.85 -4.75
C GLY A 314 5.46 -4.60 -4.32
N PHE A 315 6.61 -4.79 -3.70
CA PHE A 315 7.48 -3.67 -3.29
C PHE A 315 8.06 -2.90 -4.50
N GLY A 316 8.50 -3.64 -5.52
CA GLY A 316 8.97 -3.03 -6.76
C GLY A 316 7.90 -2.16 -7.40
N TRP A 317 6.66 -2.66 -7.50
CA TRP A 317 5.52 -1.93 -8.02
C TRP A 317 5.17 -0.71 -7.14
N ALA A 318 5.11 -0.88 -5.83
CA ALA A 318 4.84 0.20 -4.89
C ALA A 318 5.87 1.34 -5.00
N LYS A 319 7.15 1.02 -5.18
CA LYS A 319 8.22 2.01 -5.31
C LYS A 319 8.29 2.68 -6.67
N THR A 320 7.92 1.99 -7.75
CA THR A 320 8.01 2.53 -9.12
C THR A 320 6.72 3.23 -9.54
N ILE A 321 5.58 2.58 -9.38
CA ILE A 321 4.27 3.11 -9.76
C ILE A 321 3.62 3.86 -8.60
N GLY A 322 3.62 3.27 -7.40
CA GLY A 322 2.93 3.79 -6.21
C GLY A 322 3.63 4.98 -5.52
N ASN A 323 4.76 5.46 -6.03
CA ASN A 323 5.54 6.58 -5.45
C ASN A 323 6.05 6.33 -4.01
N MET A 324 6.13 5.07 -3.56
CA MET A 324 6.53 4.72 -2.20
C MET A 324 8.06 4.64 -1.99
N ARG A 325 8.87 5.07 -2.97
CA ARG A 325 10.32 5.23 -2.75
C ARG A 325 10.59 6.31 -1.71
N GLN A 326 9.91 7.45 -1.85
CA GLN A 326 9.91 8.56 -0.90
C GLN A 326 8.49 9.13 -0.81
N VAL A 327 7.93 9.16 0.39
CA VAL A 327 6.60 9.71 0.63
C VAL A 327 6.60 11.24 0.63
N MET A 328 5.42 11.84 0.38
CA MET A 328 5.22 13.29 0.44
C MET A 328 4.31 13.72 1.60
N VAL A 329 4.04 12.80 2.51
CA VAL A 329 3.27 13.02 3.74
C VAL A 329 4.17 12.83 4.96
N ARG A 330 3.74 13.28 6.13
CA ARG A 330 4.47 13.22 7.40
C ARG A 330 3.62 12.55 8.46
N GLY A 331 4.29 11.87 9.39
CA GLY A 331 3.66 11.13 10.47
C GLY A 331 3.26 9.71 10.05
N LEU A 332 3.42 8.78 11.00
CA LEU A 332 3.24 7.35 10.79
C LEU A 332 1.87 7.01 10.18
N GLN A 333 0.79 7.55 10.76
CA GLN A 333 -0.58 7.27 10.31
C GLN A 333 -0.80 7.62 8.82
N LYS A 334 -0.31 8.79 8.36
CA LYS A 334 -0.49 9.20 6.96
C LYS A 334 0.38 8.38 6.00
N VAL A 335 1.59 8.01 6.44
CA VAL A 335 2.48 7.17 5.65
C VAL A 335 1.90 5.77 5.52
N ASP A 336 1.36 5.21 6.61
CA ASP A 336 0.68 3.93 6.63
C ASP A 336 -0.49 3.91 5.65
N GLN A 337 -1.41 4.85 5.74
CA GLN A 337 -2.55 4.92 4.83
C GLN A 337 -2.16 5.11 3.36
N MET A 338 -1.08 5.86 3.07
CA MET A 338 -0.56 5.99 1.70
C MET A 338 0.02 4.66 1.19
N PHE A 339 0.70 3.91 2.05
CA PHE A 339 1.21 2.58 1.70
C PHE A 339 0.08 1.58 1.51
N VAL A 340 -0.89 1.55 2.42
CA VAL A 340 -2.10 0.72 2.33
C VAL A 340 -2.89 1.02 1.05
N LEU A 341 -3.10 2.31 0.70
CA LEU A 341 -3.74 2.70 -0.56
C LEU A 341 -2.96 2.19 -1.79
N THR A 342 -1.62 2.28 -1.72
CA THR A 342 -0.76 1.78 -2.77
C THR A 342 -0.89 0.26 -2.94
N MET A 343 -0.97 -0.47 -1.84
CA MET A 343 -1.16 -1.92 -1.88
C MET A 343 -2.59 -2.31 -2.29
N ALA A 344 -3.61 -1.50 -1.97
CA ALA A 344 -4.96 -1.67 -2.54
C ALA A 344 -4.94 -1.56 -4.07
N ALA A 345 -4.26 -0.55 -4.62
CA ALA A 345 -4.10 -0.37 -6.06
C ALA A 345 -3.30 -1.52 -6.71
N TYR A 346 -2.25 -2.01 -6.04
CA TYR A 346 -1.51 -3.21 -6.45
C TYR A 346 -2.42 -4.44 -6.51
N ASN A 347 -3.18 -4.72 -5.44
CA ASN A 347 -4.11 -5.84 -5.36
C ASN A 347 -5.17 -5.77 -6.48
N LEU A 348 -5.77 -4.60 -6.71
CA LEU A 348 -6.73 -4.38 -7.81
C LEU A 348 -6.09 -4.66 -9.19
N THR A 349 -4.85 -4.23 -9.40
CA THR A 349 -4.10 -4.50 -10.62
C THR A 349 -3.82 -6.00 -10.77
N ARG A 350 -3.46 -6.67 -9.68
CA ARG A 350 -3.22 -8.11 -9.65
C ARG A 350 -4.48 -8.90 -9.96
N MET A 351 -5.59 -8.59 -9.30
CA MET A 351 -6.90 -9.20 -9.53
C MET A 351 -7.36 -9.03 -10.98
N ARG A 352 -7.17 -7.84 -11.58
CA ARG A 352 -7.44 -7.62 -13.00
C ARG A 352 -6.63 -8.57 -13.87
N THR A 353 -5.33 -8.71 -13.62
CA THR A 353 -4.45 -9.56 -14.41
C THR A 353 -4.84 -11.03 -14.30
N LEU A 354 -5.22 -11.49 -13.12
CA LEU A 354 -5.72 -12.85 -12.88
C LEU A 354 -7.03 -13.12 -13.61
N GLY A 355 -7.95 -12.16 -13.66
CA GLY A 355 -9.21 -12.26 -14.41
C GLY A 355 -9.05 -12.26 -15.94
N GLN A 356 -7.87 -11.91 -16.46
CA GLN A 356 -7.54 -11.90 -17.89
C GLN A 356 -6.75 -13.15 -18.34
N LEU A 357 -6.49 -14.11 -17.43
CA LEU A 357 -5.89 -15.37 -17.82
C LEU A 357 -6.80 -16.02 -18.87
N ARG A 358 -6.20 -16.42 -20.01
CA ARG A 358 -6.92 -17.07 -21.12
C ARG A 358 -7.73 -18.24 -20.57
N PRO A 359 -9.02 -18.38 -20.90
CA PRO A 359 -9.74 -19.62 -20.63
C PRO A 359 -8.92 -20.76 -21.22
N LYS A 360 -8.70 -21.84 -20.46
CA LYS A 360 -8.14 -23.06 -21.03
C LYS A 360 -8.98 -23.37 -22.24
N ALA A 361 -8.37 -23.46 -23.43
CA ALA A 361 -9.05 -23.94 -24.60
C ALA A 361 -9.72 -25.26 -24.21
N ALA A 362 -11.03 -25.34 -24.37
CA ALA A 362 -11.75 -26.58 -24.21
C ALA A 362 -11.10 -27.57 -25.18
N GLN A 363 -10.43 -28.60 -24.66
CA GLN A 363 -9.95 -29.73 -25.40
C GLN A 363 -11.13 -30.64 -25.76
#